data_7446bf5c7372b645993084853140c3d6
#
_entry.id   7446bf5c7372b645993084853140c3d6
#
_cell.length_a   1.000
_cell.length_b   1.000
_cell.length_c   1.000
_cell.angle_alpha   90.00
_cell.angle_beta   90.00
_cell.angle_gamma   90.00
#
_symmetry.space_group_name_H-M   'P 1'
#
loop_
_entity.id
_entity.type
_entity.pdbx_description
1 polymer ?
#
loop_
_entity_poly.entity_id
_entity_poly.type
_entity_poly.pdbx_seq_one_letter_code
_entity_poly.pdbx_strand_id
1 'polypeptide(L)'
;MANTIQNNRSSVDFGFHLPPPADGANKEVLSVSQILLERKRSSIMERKDKIVKAENIITDWRKEVIEKVGETNLKKFHEYSKNQRRSNFGIKELSHDPDGLAKLTLAKRKARENSIDLLKNAKLEPGGLKNIHRRYAKKLDDLFSPKEPKTSRLEMLPESKVPKGVLEGKSNPWTTRRPPFDGWAWSYSWSRWGGHDPDLVSYLNAATGSVGHRSEYQNYDAGDFDGLWLEYDTSVGVWYWPPHAGPVDIWIKARCVKGRYSVWLDDEWGWSDSSTWMRGNITVNVSPSIVDEDRAESWWSHTWGNPDSTTYGSDVIAPNSVLWFHLVTSDPIPAGAWSYIKVGTYDRHTSVLNDVSTDAIMRDWWYIEEIWMDVH
;
A
#
# COMPACT_ATOMS: atom_id res chain seq x y z
N MET A 1 -32.99 8.91 -13.16
CA MET A 1 -32.48 7.54 -13.30
C MET A 1 -31.23 7.49 -12.48
N ALA A 2 -31.23 6.70 -11.42
CA ALA A 2 -30.08 6.53 -10.56
C ALA A 2 -28.99 5.83 -11.38
N ASN A 3 -27.93 6.55 -11.76
CA ASN A 3 -26.70 5.91 -12.15
C ASN A 3 -26.16 5.24 -10.87
N THR A 4 -26.54 4.00 -10.71
CA THR A 4 -25.94 3.10 -9.74
C THR A 4 -24.44 3.25 -9.88
N ILE A 5 -23.76 3.52 -8.78
CA ILE A 5 -22.30 3.45 -8.66
C ILE A 5 -21.92 2.00 -8.98
N GLN A 6 -21.72 1.72 -10.27
CA GLN A 6 -21.60 0.36 -10.80
C GLN A 6 -20.17 -0.16 -10.79
N ASN A 7 -19.24 0.40 -9.98
CA ASN A 7 -17.84 0.00 -10.10
C ASN A 7 -17.12 -0.22 -8.79
N ASN A 8 -17.79 -0.79 -7.81
CA ASN A 8 -17.08 -1.37 -6.66
C ASN A 8 -16.42 -2.68 -7.09
N ARG A 9 -15.43 -2.60 -7.97
CA ARG A 9 -14.63 -3.77 -8.30
C ARG A 9 -13.64 -4.00 -7.15
N SER A 10 -13.74 -5.15 -6.53
CA SER A 10 -12.74 -5.65 -5.60
C SER A 10 -12.13 -6.91 -6.17
N SER A 11 -10.82 -7.03 -6.11
CA SER A 11 -10.11 -8.25 -6.40
C SER A 11 -9.36 -8.72 -5.16
N VAL A 12 -9.41 -10.01 -4.92
CA VAL A 12 -8.65 -10.67 -3.87
C VAL A 12 -8.04 -11.90 -4.48
N ASP A 13 -6.73 -12.01 -4.37
CA ASP A 13 -6.01 -13.18 -4.82
C ASP A 13 -4.92 -13.57 -3.83
N PHE A 14 -4.59 -14.85 -3.75
CA PHE A 14 -3.55 -15.36 -2.87
C PHE A 14 -2.98 -16.67 -3.39
N GLY A 15 -1.70 -16.89 -3.12
CA GLY A 15 -1.02 -18.14 -3.37
C GLY A 15 -0.05 -18.46 -2.24
N PHE A 16 0.20 -19.73 -2.01
CA PHE A 16 1.22 -20.16 -1.08
C PHE A 16 1.78 -21.53 -1.48
N HIS A 17 3.01 -21.77 -1.09
CA HIS A 17 3.68 -23.04 -1.18
C HIS A 17 4.40 -23.28 0.14
N LEU A 18 3.86 -24.18 0.94
CA LEU A 18 4.42 -24.62 2.21
C LEU A 18 4.66 -26.11 2.11
N PRO A 19 5.85 -26.54 1.67
CA PRO A 19 6.19 -27.95 1.65
C PRO A 19 6.16 -28.50 3.09
N PRO A 20 5.79 -29.76 3.27
CA PRO A 20 5.87 -30.39 4.60
C PRO A 20 7.31 -30.34 5.11
N PRO A 21 7.52 -30.18 6.42
CA PRO A 21 8.84 -30.39 7.02
C PRO A 21 9.34 -31.81 6.76
N ALA A 22 10.66 -31.97 6.78
CA ALA A 22 11.32 -33.23 6.37
C ALA A 22 10.81 -34.48 7.05
N ASP A 23 10.24 -34.38 8.25
CA ASP A 23 9.76 -35.50 9.05
C ASP A 23 8.25 -35.82 8.85
N GLY A 24 7.62 -35.29 7.79
CA GLY A 24 6.29 -35.73 7.36
C GLY A 24 5.10 -35.17 8.16
N ALA A 25 5.25 -34.06 8.85
CA ALA A 25 4.22 -33.44 9.69
C ALA A 25 3.11 -32.73 8.85
N ASN A 26 2.35 -33.49 8.07
CA ASN A 26 1.27 -32.94 7.23
C ASN A 26 0.19 -32.18 8.01
N LYS A 27 -0.02 -32.50 9.30
CA LYS A 27 -1.01 -31.81 10.14
C LYS A 27 -0.61 -30.39 10.47
N GLU A 28 0.68 -30.14 10.75
CA GLU A 28 1.20 -28.81 11.01
C GLU A 28 1.10 -27.91 9.77
N VAL A 29 1.42 -28.41 8.60
CA VAL A 29 1.27 -27.69 7.33
C VAL A 29 -0.18 -27.26 7.11
N LEU A 30 -1.14 -28.16 7.32
CA LEU A 30 -2.56 -27.84 7.20
C LEU A 30 -3.00 -26.80 8.23
N SER A 31 -2.54 -26.89 9.48
CA SER A 31 -2.84 -25.91 10.53
C SER A 31 -2.31 -24.51 10.17
N VAL A 32 -1.06 -24.40 9.72
CA VAL A 32 -0.46 -23.13 9.29
C VAL A 32 -1.23 -22.54 8.11
N SER A 33 -1.56 -23.35 7.12
CA SER A 33 -2.34 -22.92 5.95
C SER A 33 -3.72 -22.38 6.34
N GLN A 34 -4.41 -23.04 7.30
CA GLN A 34 -5.70 -22.58 7.81
C GLN A 34 -5.58 -21.22 8.52
N ILE A 35 -4.58 -21.05 9.38
CA ILE A 35 -4.33 -19.77 10.07
C ILE A 35 -4.10 -18.64 9.08
N LEU A 36 -3.28 -18.86 8.05
CA LEU A 36 -3.03 -17.85 7.01
C LEU A 36 -4.32 -17.49 6.26
N LEU A 37 -5.16 -18.46 5.93
CA LEU A 37 -6.45 -18.23 5.27
C LEU A 37 -7.43 -17.46 6.16
N GLU A 38 -7.53 -17.78 7.44
CA GLU A 38 -8.42 -17.10 8.38
C GLU A 38 -8.02 -15.63 8.59
N ARG A 39 -6.72 -15.35 8.75
CA ARG A 39 -6.20 -13.99 8.80
C ARG A 39 -6.57 -13.19 7.55
N LYS A 40 -6.44 -13.82 6.39
CA LYS A 40 -6.82 -13.18 5.13
C LYS A 40 -8.32 -12.87 5.06
N ARG A 41 -9.18 -13.79 5.50
CA ARG A 41 -10.63 -13.55 5.58
C ARG A 41 -10.96 -12.35 6.46
N SER A 42 -10.34 -12.23 7.63
CA SER A 42 -10.54 -11.09 8.54
C SER A 42 -10.17 -9.75 7.89
N SER A 43 -9.03 -9.70 7.20
CA SER A 43 -8.60 -8.52 6.45
C SER A 43 -9.60 -8.13 5.35
N ILE A 44 -10.16 -9.12 4.63
CA ILE A 44 -11.19 -8.89 3.61
C ILE A 44 -12.46 -8.29 4.21
N MET A 45 -12.90 -8.78 5.37
CA MET A 45 -14.11 -8.28 6.03
C MET A 45 -13.92 -6.82 6.48
N GLU A 46 -12.79 -6.50 7.12
CA GLU A 46 -12.48 -5.12 7.51
C GLU A 46 -12.47 -4.17 6.31
N ARG A 47 -11.93 -4.63 5.18
CA ARG A 47 -11.91 -3.84 3.95
C ARG A 47 -13.32 -3.57 3.43
N LYS A 48 -14.18 -4.58 3.37
CA LYS A 48 -15.57 -4.43 2.93
C LYS A 48 -16.29 -3.38 3.76
N ASP A 49 -16.15 -3.42 5.08
CA ASP A 49 -16.76 -2.43 5.98
C ASP A 49 -16.27 -1.01 5.71
N LYS A 50 -14.98 -0.83 5.44
CA LYS A 50 -14.42 0.49 5.11
C LYS A 50 -14.91 1.00 3.75
N ILE A 51 -15.02 0.12 2.75
CA ILE A 51 -15.56 0.50 1.44
C ILE A 51 -17.03 0.94 1.56
N VAL A 52 -17.86 0.22 2.29
CA VAL A 52 -19.26 0.63 2.54
C VAL A 52 -19.33 2.00 3.22
N LYS A 53 -18.44 2.25 4.21
CA LYS A 53 -18.35 3.58 4.85
C LYS A 53 -17.92 4.67 3.86
N ALA A 54 -16.96 4.38 2.98
CA ALA A 54 -16.53 5.32 1.95
C ALA A 54 -17.67 5.66 0.99
N GLU A 55 -18.43 4.68 0.53
CA GLU A 55 -19.60 4.88 -0.34
C GLU A 55 -20.67 5.75 0.32
N ASN A 56 -20.92 5.56 1.60
CA ASN A 56 -21.85 6.39 2.35
C ASN A 56 -21.35 7.85 2.42
N ILE A 57 -20.05 8.05 2.69
CA ILE A 57 -19.42 9.38 2.71
C ILE A 57 -19.56 10.08 1.34
N ILE A 58 -19.32 9.36 0.25
CA ILE A 58 -19.43 9.87 -1.13
C ILE A 58 -20.88 10.19 -1.47
N THR A 59 -21.82 9.33 -1.05
CA THR A 59 -23.24 9.57 -1.26
C THR A 59 -23.72 10.83 -0.54
N ASP A 60 -23.31 11.03 0.71
CA ASP A 60 -23.61 12.23 1.49
C ASP A 60 -22.99 13.49 0.86
N TRP A 61 -21.74 13.40 0.41
CA TRP A 61 -21.07 14.47 -0.32
C TRP A 61 -21.88 14.87 -1.57
N ARG A 62 -22.23 13.88 -2.40
CA ARG A 62 -22.98 14.12 -3.63
C ARG A 62 -24.33 14.79 -3.37
N LYS A 63 -25.03 14.34 -2.34
CA LYS A 63 -26.30 14.94 -1.94
C LYS A 63 -26.13 16.41 -1.56
N GLU A 64 -25.13 16.73 -0.73
CA GLU A 64 -24.87 18.09 -0.30
C GLU A 64 -24.42 19.01 -1.46
N VAL A 65 -23.60 18.50 -2.37
CA VAL A 65 -23.21 19.25 -3.58
C VAL A 65 -24.42 19.50 -4.48
N ILE A 66 -25.28 18.50 -4.71
CA ILE A 66 -26.51 18.67 -5.50
C ILE A 66 -27.45 19.69 -4.87
N GLU A 67 -27.63 19.67 -3.55
CA GLU A 67 -28.43 20.66 -2.83
C GLU A 67 -27.89 22.09 -3.01
N LYS A 68 -26.57 22.23 -3.14
CA LYS A 68 -25.88 23.53 -3.28
C LYS A 68 -25.89 24.07 -4.70
N VAL A 69 -25.58 23.24 -5.68
CA VAL A 69 -25.33 23.66 -7.07
C VAL A 69 -26.40 23.22 -8.06
N GLY A 70 -27.20 22.25 -7.69
CA GLY A 70 -28.17 21.58 -8.57
C GLY A 70 -27.53 20.50 -9.45
N GLU A 71 -28.27 19.45 -9.73
CA GLU A 71 -27.80 18.29 -10.50
C GLU A 71 -27.33 18.63 -11.92
N THR A 72 -28.02 19.57 -12.58
CA THR A 72 -27.67 20.01 -13.94
C THR A 72 -26.31 20.71 -13.99
N ASN A 73 -26.02 21.54 -12.99
CA ASN A 73 -24.74 22.23 -12.93
C ASN A 73 -23.62 21.26 -12.58
N LEU A 74 -23.82 20.33 -11.65
CA LEU A 74 -22.87 19.30 -11.32
C LEU A 74 -22.48 18.48 -12.57
N LYS A 75 -23.46 18.05 -13.38
CA LYS A 75 -23.18 17.34 -14.65
C LYS A 75 -22.35 18.17 -15.61
N LYS A 76 -22.63 19.46 -15.75
CA LYS A 76 -21.83 20.38 -16.60
C LYS A 76 -20.40 20.49 -16.10
N PHE A 77 -20.20 20.55 -14.79
CA PHE A 77 -18.85 20.56 -14.20
C PHE A 77 -18.09 19.29 -14.54
N HIS A 78 -18.70 18.11 -14.35
CA HIS A 78 -18.05 16.84 -14.67
C HIS A 78 -17.72 16.71 -16.16
N GLU A 79 -18.63 17.11 -17.06
CA GLU A 79 -18.36 17.11 -18.50
C GLU A 79 -17.21 18.06 -18.87
N TYR A 80 -17.16 19.22 -18.24
CA TYR A 80 -16.08 20.17 -18.46
C TYR A 80 -14.73 19.64 -17.98
N SER A 81 -14.65 19.15 -16.75
CA SER A 81 -13.46 18.47 -16.19
C SER A 81 -12.98 17.36 -17.11
N LYS A 82 -13.89 16.48 -17.52
CA LYS A 82 -13.57 15.36 -18.40
C LYS A 82 -12.99 15.81 -19.75
N ASN A 83 -13.52 16.86 -20.33
CA ASN A 83 -13.03 17.39 -21.60
C ASN A 83 -11.66 18.07 -21.45
N GLN A 84 -11.42 18.78 -20.35
CA GLN A 84 -10.12 19.37 -20.05
C GLN A 84 -9.03 18.31 -19.87
N ARG A 85 -9.32 17.25 -19.11
CA ARG A 85 -8.40 16.13 -18.90
C ARG A 85 -8.00 15.44 -20.20
N ARG A 86 -8.96 15.21 -21.09
CA ARG A 86 -8.68 14.63 -22.40
C ARG A 86 -7.77 15.51 -23.26
N SER A 87 -7.89 16.83 -23.15
CA SER A 87 -7.02 17.78 -23.87
C SER A 87 -5.61 17.84 -23.27
N ASN A 88 -5.48 17.58 -21.97
CA ASN A 88 -4.20 17.60 -21.24
C ASN A 88 -3.43 16.27 -21.33
N PHE A 89 -4.04 15.20 -21.83
CA PHE A 89 -3.41 13.87 -21.89
C PHE A 89 -2.10 13.85 -22.71
N GLY A 90 -1.98 14.70 -23.73
CA GLY A 90 -0.73 14.87 -24.50
C GLY A 90 0.36 15.68 -23.82
N ILE A 91 0.06 16.25 -22.66
CA ILE A 91 0.96 17.22 -21.97
C ILE A 91 1.95 16.50 -21.03
N LYS A 92 1.68 15.23 -20.65
CA LYS A 92 2.60 14.43 -19.82
C LYS A 92 4.00 14.32 -20.47
N GLU A 93 4.07 14.19 -21.79
CA GLU A 93 5.32 14.15 -22.53
C GLU A 93 6.05 15.50 -22.55
N LEU A 94 5.32 16.61 -22.38
CA LEU A 94 5.89 17.96 -22.36
C LEU A 94 6.47 18.36 -21.00
N SER A 95 6.17 17.62 -19.92
CA SER A 95 6.65 17.94 -18.57
C SER A 95 8.16 17.75 -18.37
N HIS A 96 8.83 17.08 -19.30
CA HIS A 96 10.28 16.88 -19.29
C HIS A 96 11.07 17.96 -20.04
N ASP A 97 10.37 18.86 -20.71
CA ASP A 97 10.95 19.98 -21.46
C ASP A 97 10.57 21.31 -20.76
N PRO A 98 11.53 22.22 -20.51
CA PRO A 98 11.26 23.54 -19.91
C PRO A 98 10.18 24.34 -20.67
N ASP A 99 10.18 24.32 -21.99
CA ASP A 99 9.16 24.99 -22.80
C ASP A 99 7.81 24.27 -22.71
N GLY A 100 7.82 22.95 -22.58
CA GLY A 100 6.63 22.14 -22.31
C GLY A 100 6.02 22.46 -20.95
N LEU A 101 6.86 22.59 -19.92
CA LEU A 101 6.43 22.96 -18.57
C LEU A 101 5.78 24.37 -18.55
N ALA A 102 6.34 25.34 -19.26
CA ALA A 102 5.75 26.68 -19.37
C ALA A 102 4.39 26.65 -20.08
N LYS A 103 4.25 25.89 -21.16
CA LYS A 103 2.98 25.70 -21.87
C LYS A 103 1.94 25.01 -20.99
N LEU A 104 2.35 23.99 -20.23
CA LEU A 104 1.50 23.30 -19.25
C LEU A 104 1.00 24.25 -18.18
N THR A 105 1.88 25.04 -17.57
CA THR A 105 1.53 26.06 -16.57
C THR A 105 0.52 27.07 -17.10
N LEU A 106 0.73 27.52 -18.34
CA LEU A 106 -0.20 28.47 -18.99
C LEU A 106 -1.56 27.81 -19.27
N ALA A 107 -1.58 26.56 -19.75
CA ALA A 107 -2.81 25.82 -20.00
C ALA A 107 -3.59 25.58 -18.69
N LYS A 108 -2.93 25.20 -17.60
CA LYS A 108 -3.52 25.05 -16.26
C LYS A 108 -4.10 26.34 -15.74
N ARG A 109 -3.37 27.45 -15.86
CA ARG A 109 -3.87 28.76 -15.47
C ARG A 109 -5.15 29.16 -16.23
N LYS A 110 -5.16 28.94 -17.54
CA LYS A 110 -6.33 29.21 -18.39
C LYS A 110 -7.52 28.31 -18.07
N ALA A 111 -7.28 27.02 -17.80
CA ALA A 111 -8.30 26.08 -17.35
C ALA A 111 -8.92 26.53 -16.02
N ARG A 112 -8.10 26.96 -15.07
CA ARG A 112 -8.54 27.49 -13.77
C ARG A 112 -9.39 28.78 -13.92
N GLU A 113 -8.95 29.68 -14.74
CA GLU A 113 -9.72 30.92 -15.02
C GLU A 113 -11.09 30.59 -15.63
N ASN A 114 -11.15 29.69 -16.61
CA ASN A 114 -12.39 29.19 -17.21
C ASN A 114 -13.32 28.53 -16.20
N SER A 115 -12.77 27.78 -15.28
CA SER A 115 -13.53 27.10 -14.21
C SER A 115 -14.18 28.08 -13.25
N ILE A 116 -13.43 29.11 -12.85
CA ILE A 116 -13.94 30.19 -12.00
C ILE A 116 -15.07 30.94 -12.71
N ASP A 117 -14.95 31.19 -13.99
CA ASP A 117 -15.97 31.90 -14.76
C ASP A 117 -17.23 31.02 -14.94
N LEU A 118 -17.09 29.73 -15.10
CA LEU A 118 -18.24 28.80 -15.08
C LEU A 118 -18.99 28.86 -13.75
N LEU A 119 -18.28 28.85 -12.62
CA LEU A 119 -18.89 28.99 -11.29
C LEU A 119 -19.61 30.29 -11.11
N LYS A 120 -18.98 31.43 -11.51
CA LYS A 120 -19.60 32.74 -11.46
C LYS A 120 -20.87 32.82 -12.32
N ASN A 121 -20.84 32.28 -13.54
CA ASN A 121 -21.98 32.20 -14.43
C ASN A 121 -23.12 31.33 -13.86
N ALA A 122 -22.78 30.30 -13.09
CA ALA A 122 -23.73 29.47 -12.34
C ALA A 122 -24.20 30.12 -11.02
N LYS A 123 -23.75 31.38 -10.71
CA LYS A 123 -23.99 32.08 -9.43
C LYS A 123 -23.55 31.32 -8.21
N LEU A 124 -22.46 30.58 -8.32
CA LEU A 124 -21.90 29.75 -7.24
C LEU A 124 -20.63 30.42 -6.70
N GLU A 125 -20.53 30.45 -5.38
CA GLU A 125 -19.30 30.88 -4.73
C GLU A 125 -18.29 29.72 -4.67
N PRO A 126 -17.10 29.87 -5.30
CA PRO A 126 -16.08 28.83 -5.31
C PRO A 126 -15.69 28.35 -3.90
N GLY A 127 -15.66 29.26 -2.93
CA GLY A 127 -15.30 28.96 -1.55
C GLY A 127 -16.26 27.98 -0.85
N GLY A 128 -17.55 28.01 -1.19
CA GLY A 128 -18.55 27.11 -0.61
C GLY A 128 -18.33 25.66 -1.03
N LEU A 129 -18.08 25.44 -2.32
CA LEU A 129 -17.79 24.09 -2.83
C LEU A 129 -16.46 23.57 -2.30
N LYS A 130 -15.41 24.38 -2.31
CA LYS A 130 -14.11 23.99 -1.74
C LYS A 130 -14.22 23.48 -0.31
N ASN A 131 -15.02 24.14 0.52
CA ASN A 131 -15.20 23.73 1.92
C ASN A 131 -15.97 22.39 2.03
N ILE A 132 -16.93 22.15 1.15
CA ILE A 132 -17.64 20.86 1.10
C ILE A 132 -16.65 19.77 0.69
N HIS A 133 -15.93 19.94 -0.40
CA HIS A 133 -14.96 18.96 -0.88
C HIS A 133 -13.91 18.62 0.19
N ARG A 134 -13.26 19.64 0.77
CA ARG A 134 -12.25 19.46 1.82
C ARG A 134 -12.77 18.67 3.01
N ARG A 135 -14.01 18.93 3.45
CA ARG A 135 -14.60 18.22 4.59
C ARG A 135 -14.80 16.73 4.31
N TYR A 136 -15.26 16.38 3.11
CA TYR A 136 -15.49 14.99 2.73
C TYR A 136 -14.21 14.28 2.34
N ALA A 137 -13.27 14.94 1.66
CA ALA A 137 -11.93 14.42 1.42
C ALA A 137 -11.24 14.06 2.74
N LYS A 138 -11.35 14.93 3.75
CA LYS A 138 -10.81 14.64 5.08
C LYS A 138 -11.47 13.42 5.73
N LYS A 139 -12.80 13.26 5.62
CA LYS A 139 -13.48 12.06 6.16
C LYS A 139 -12.97 10.77 5.51
N LEU A 140 -12.75 10.78 4.19
CA LEU A 140 -12.19 9.64 3.46
C LEU A 140 -10.73 9.41 3.84
N ASP A 141 -9.95 10.46 3.95
CA ASP A 141 -8.56 10.39 4.39
C ASP A 141 -8.46 9.79 5.81
N ASP A 142 -9.26 10.26 6.76
CA ASP A 142 -9.33 9.72 8.12
C ASP A 142 -9.76 8.23 8.14
N LEU A 143 -10.63 7.81 7.22
CA LEU A 143 -11.07 6.43 7.08
C LEU A 143 -9.97 5.51 6.56
N PHE A 144 -9.19 5.98 5.59
CA PHE A 144 -8.16 5.19 4.92
C PHE A 144 -6.75 5.46 5.46
N SER A 145 -6.57 6.54 6.22
CA SER A 145 -5.31 6.82 6.88
C SER A 145 -4.83 5.59 7.65
N PRO A 146 -3.59 5.15 7.43
CA PRO A 146 -3.06 4.03 8.18
C PRO A 146 -3.03 4.44 9.67
N LYS A 147 -3.75 3.70 10.49
CA LYS A 147 -3.58 3.84 11.94
C LYS A 147 -2.12 3.52 12.25
N GLU A 148 -1.51 4.29 13.13
CA GLU A 148 -0.19 3.96 13.63
C GLU A 148 -0.19 2.49 14.07
N PRO A 149 0.82 1.69 13.64
CA PRO A 149 0.90 0.31 14.08
C PRO A 149 0.90 0.32 15.63
N LYS A 150 0.10 -0.54 16.22
CA LYS A 150 0.32 -0.92 17.62
C LYS A 150 1.81 -1.26 17.71
N THR A 151 2.47 -0.84 18.78
CA THR A 151 3.90 -1.04 19.02
C THR A 151 4.36 -2.38 18.43
N SER A 152 5.03 -2.33 17.29
CA SER A 152 5.60 -3.51 16.66
C SER A 152 6.76 -3.99 17.52
N ARG A 153 6.89 -5.29 17.70
CA ARG A 153 8.08 -5.88 18.32
C ARG A 153 9.20 -6.09 17.32
N LEU A 154 8.87 -6.07 16.04
CA LEU A 154 9.86 -6.12 14.99
C LEU A 154 10.55 -4.76 14.91
N GLU A 155 11.83 -4.75 15.21
CA GLU A 155 12.64 -3.54 15.22
C GLU A 155 13.61 -3.54 14.03
N MET A 156 13.74 -2.40 13.37
CA MET A 156 14.81 -2.17 12.41
C MET A 156 16.02 -1.63 13.18
N LEU A 157 17.13 -2.37 13.16
CA LEU A 157 18.31 -2.07 13.97
C LEU A 157 19.55 -1.82 13.08
N PRO A 158 20.44 -0.93 13.52
CA PRO A 158 21.75 -0.77 12.86
C PRO A 158 22.62 -2.01 13.08
N GLU A 159 23.51 -2.31 12.14
CA GLU A 159 24.44 -3.45 12.20
C GLU A 159 25.21 -3.53 13.51
N SER A 160 25.53 -2.38 14.12
CA SER A 160 26.23 -2.32 15.41
C SER A 160 25.47 -2.94 16.59
N LYS A 161 24.16 -3.18 16.44
CA LYS A 161 23.32 -3.84 17.44
C LYS A 161 23.14 -5.34 17.19
N VAL A 162 23.58 -5.82 16.03
CA VAL A 162 23.49 -7.24 15.68
C VAL A 162 24.49 -8.04 16.53
N PRO A 163 24.08 -9.18 17.12
CA PRO A 163 24.97 -10.02 17.90
C PRO A 163 26.21 -10.43 17.11
N LYS A 164 27.38 -10.36 17.76
CA LYS A 164 28.65 -10.69 17.11
C LYS A 164 28.67 -12.08 16.48
N GLY A 165 28.01 -13.07 17.13
CA GLY A 165 27.86 -14.42 16.58
C GLY A 165 27.10 -14.44 15.26
N VAL A 166 26.05 -13.63 15.10
CA VAL A 166 25.28 -13.48 13.86
C VAL A 166 26.14 -12.83 12.78
N LEU A 167 26.84 -11.73 13.09
CA LEU A 167 27.72 -11.05 12.14
C LEU A 167 28.90 -11.92 11.67
N GLU A 168 29.45 -12.73 12.57
CA GLU A 168 30.58 -13.63 12.28
C GLU A 168 30.14 -14.94 11.62
N GLY A 169 28.83 -15.14 11.41
CA GLY A 169 28.31 -16.35 10.78
C GLY A 169 28.42 -17.60 11.65
N LYS A 170 28.51 -17.46 12.98
CA LYS A 170 28.60 -18.58 13.91
C LYS A 170 27.26 -19.28 14.06
N SER A 171 27.20 -20.56 13.71
CA SER A 171 25.99 -21.38 13.74
C SER A 171 25.64 -21.93 15.13
N ASN A 172 26.30 -21.55 16.19
CA ASN A 172 25.98 -21.96 17.55
C ASN A 172 25.94 -20.74 18.47
N PRO A 173 24.81 -20.44 19.16
CA PRO A 173 23.57 -21.24 19.23
C PRO A 173 22.61 -21.10 18.02
N TRP A 174 22.90 -20.24 17.07
CA TRP A 174 22.01 -19.83 16.00
C TRP A 174 21.78 -20.90 14.92
N THR A 175 20.51 -21.07 14.54
CA THR A 175 20.14 -21.74 13.29
C THR A 175 20.01 -20.71 12.19
N THR A 176 20.77 -20.86 11.10
CA THR A 176 20.77 -19.93 9.98
C THR A 176 20.10 -20.53 8.76
N ARG A 177 19.30 -19.74 8.07
CA ARG A 177 18.73 -20.09 6.76
C ARG A 177 19.05 -18.99 5.75
N ARG A 178 19.39 -19.42 4.55
CA ARG A 178 19.65 -18.61 3.37
C ARG A 178 18.85 -19.14 2.19
N PRO A 179 18.64 -18.37 1.13
CA PRO A 179 18.04 -18.91 -0.08
C PRO A 179 18.80 -20.17 -0.61
N PRO A 180 18.11 -21.16 -1.15
CA PRO A 180 16.66 -21.21 -1.35
C PRO A 180 15.88 -21.43 -0.03
N PHE A 181 14.76 -20.72 0.13
CA PHE A 181 13.87 -20.93 1.28
C PHE A 181 12.88 -22.06 1.04
N ASP A 182 12.34 -22.62 2.14
CA ASP A 182 11.50 -23.81 2.11
C ASP A 182 10.14 -23.55 1.45
N GLY A 183 9.63 -22.34 1.55
CA GLY A 183 8.32 -22.00 1.01
C GLY A 183 8.13 -20.53 0.71
N TRP A 184 6.95 -20.21 0.19
CA TRP A 184 6.56 -18.85 -0.13
C TRP A 184 5.05 -18.64 0.05
N ALA A 185 4.67 -17.39 0.26
CA ALA A 185 3.27 -16.98 0.24
C ALA A 185 3.14 -15.58 -0.36
N TRP A 186 2.05 -15.34 -1.06
CA TRP A 186 1.68 -14.02 -1.50
C TRP A 186 0.18 -13.81 -1.39
N SER A 187 -0.21 -12.58 -1.23
CA SER A 187 -1.59 -12.21 -1.36
C SER A 187 -1.68 -10.74 -1.75
N TYR A 188 -2.63 -10.42 -2.59
CA TYR A 188 -3.02 -9.05 -2.76
C TYR A 188 -4.54 -8.94 -2.68
N SER A 189 -4.99 -7.78 -2.31
CA SER A 189 -6.39 -7.44 -2.35
C SER A 189 -6.52 -5.95 -2.58
N TRP A 190 -7.37 -5.59 -3.50
CA TRP A 190 -7.63 -4.20 -3.79
C TRP A 190 -9.13 -3.95 -3.95
N SER A 191 -9.51 -2.72 -3.70
CA SER A 191 -10.84 -2.20 -3.95
C SER A 191 -10.70 -0.81 -4.54
N ARG A 192 -11.57 -0.48 -5.45
CA ARG A 192 -11.65 0.85 -6.05
C ARG A 192 -13.08 1.36 -6.08
N TRP A 193 -13.23 2.64 -6.06
CA TRP A 193 -14.49 3.34 -6.24
C TRP A 193 -14.32 4.37 -7.37
N GLY A 194 -14.31 3.91 -8.59
CA GLY A 194 -13.97 4.67 -9.79
C GLY A 194 -12.58 4.35 -10.33
N GLY A 195 -12.18 5.01 -11.39
CA GLY A 195 -10.86 4.86 -12.00
C GLY A 195 -10.58 3.51 -12.65
N HIS A 196 -9.30 3.23 -12.87
CA HIS A 196 -8.80 2.01 -13.50
C HIS A 196 -8.31 0.98 -12.47
N ASP A 197 -8.19 -0.27 -12.90
CA ASP A 197 -7.58 -1.32 -12.11
C ASP A 197 -6.09 -1.01 -11.92
N PRO A 198 -5.50 -1.28 -10.74
CA PRO A 198 -4.08 -1.13 -10.54
C PRO A 198 -3.31 -2.14 -11.38
N ASP A 199 -2.18 -1.73 -11.97
CA ASP A 199 -1.20 -2.65 -12.55
C ASP A 199 -0.30 -3.18 -11.43
N LEU A 200 -0.21 -4.52 -11.31
CA LEU A 200 0.47 -5.21 -10.22
C LEU A 200 1.52 -6.17 -10.75
N VAL A 201 2.73 -6.06 -10.20
CA VAL A 201 3.84 -6.98 -10.48
C VAL A 201 4.41 -7.49 -9.16
N SER A 202 4.48 -8.82 -9.02
CA SER A 202 5.11 -9.47 -7.87
C SER A 202 6.59 -9.74 -8.14
N TYR A 203 7.44 -9.55 -7.12
CA TYR A 203 8.87 -9.89 -7.15
C TYR A 203 9.20 -11.14 -6.33
N LEU A 204 8.21 -11.95 -6.02
CA LEU A 204 8.37 -13.14 -5.19
C LEU A 204 9.17 -14.25 -5.86
N ASN A 205 10.26 -14.68 -5.21
CA ASN A 205 11.07 -15.82 -5.62
C ASN A 205 11.81 -16.44 -4.41
N ALA A 206 11.33 -17.60 -3.92
CA ALA A 206 11.94 -18.28 -2.77
C ALA A 206 13.36 -18.77 -3.04
N ALA A 207 13.71 -19.11 -4.29
CA ALA A 207 15.05 -19.57 -4.64
C ALA A 207 16.13 -18.49 -4.47
N THR A 208 15.75 -17.22 -4.57
CA THR A 208 16.66 -16.08 -4.41
C THR A 208 16.39 -15.24 -3.16
N GLY A 209 15.30 -15.55 -2.43
CA GLY A 209 14.86 -14.73 -1.30
C GLY A 209 14.19 -13.41 -1.70
N SER A 210 13.84 -13.25 -2.97
CA SER A 210 13.18 -12.04 -3.46
C SER A 210 11.76 -11.95 -2.94
N VAL A 211 11.38 -10.79 -2.41
CA VAL A 211 10.03 -10.43 -1.94
C VAL A 211 9.70 -9.00 -2.34
N GLY A 212 8.42 -8.67 -2.41
CA GLY A 212 7.95 -7.33 -2.72
C GLY A 212 7.12 -7.24 -4.00
N HIS A 213 6.76 -6.03 -4.36
CA HIS A 213 5.90 -5.78 -5.51
C HIS A 213 6.13 -4.40 -6.15
N ARG A 214 5.51 -4.22 -7.31
CA ARG A 214 5.21 -2.92 -7.92
C ARG A 214 3.71 -2.78 -8.04
N SER A 215 3.17 -1.65 -7.63
CA SER A 215 1.82 -1.24 -7.96
C SER A 215 1.85 0.08 -8.72
N GLU A 216 1.03 0.19 -9.75
CA GLU A 216 0.81 1.42 -10.50
C GLU A 216 -0.69 1.66 -10.60
N TYR A 217 -1.12 2.83 -10.18
CA TYR A 217 -2.51 3.25 -10.26
C TYR A 217 -2.60 4.53 -11.06
N GLN A 218 -3.27 4.43 -12.19
CA GLN A 218 -3.52 5.55 -13.08
C GLN A 218 -5.02 5.84 -13.12
N ASN A 219 -5.37 7.08 -12.91
CA ASN A 219 -6.73 7.55 -13.06
C ASN A 219 -6.73 8.96 -13.65
N TYR A 220 -7.08 9.06 -14.91
CA TYR A 220 -7.12 10.31 -15.66
C TYR A 220 -8.55 10.81 -15.90
N ASP A 221 -9.54 10.05 -15.50
CA ASP A 221 -10.96 10.33 -15.68
C ASP A 221 -11.71 10.44 -14.33
N ALA A 222 -10.99 10.73 -13.25
CA ALA A 222 -11.61 10.85 -11.94
C ALA A 222 -12.72 11.90 -12.00
N GLY A 223 -13.95 11.46 -11.77
CA GLY A 223 -15.11 12.32 -11.62
C GLY A 223 -15.29 12.72 -10.17
N ASP A 224 -16.50 12.53 -9.64
CA ASP A 224 -16.73 12.57 -8.18
C ASP A 224 -15.65 11.77 -7.45
N PHE A 225 -15.61 11.69 -6.15
CA PHE A 225 -14.60 10.94 -5.41
C PHE A 225 -14.30 9.55 -5.99
N ASP A 226 -13.10 9.39 -6.48
CA ASP A 226 -12.53 8.13 -6.94
C ASP A 226 -11.41 7.69 -5.99
N GLY A 227 -11.01 6.44 -6.07
CA GLY A 227 -9.87 5.98 -5.29
C GLY A 227 -9.53 4.51 -5.40
N LEU A 228 -8.44 4.18 -4.75
CA LEU A 228 -7.89 2.85 -4.62
C LEU A 228 -7.55 2.56 -3.17
N TRP A 229 -7.81 1.34 -2.73
CA TRP A 229 -7.19 0.75 -1.57
C TRP A 229 -6.61 -0.61 -1.94
N LEU A 230 -5.30 -0.69 -1.98
CA LEU A 230 -4.52 -1.88 -2.28
C LEU A 230 -3.72 -2.29 -1.05
N GLU A 231 -3.72 -3.56 -0.76
CA GLU A 231 -2.80 -4.22 0.17
C GLU A 231 -2.12 -5.38 -0.55
N TYR A 232 -0.83 -5.50 -0.36
CA TYR A 232 0.00 -6.51 -0.99
C TYR A 232 0.94 -7.15 0.05
N ASP A 233 0.97 -8.48 0.08
CA ASP A 233 1.82 -9.27 0.96
C ASP A 233 2.60 -10.28 0.09
N THR A 234 3.91 -10.27 0.23
CA THR A 234 4.79 -11.28 -0.37
C THR A 234 5.79 -11.74 0.67
N SER A 235 6.02 -13.04 0.75
CA SER A 235 6.91 -13.59 1.74
C SER A 235 7.56 -14.88 1.30
N VAL A 236 8.73 -15.11 1.83
CA VAL A 236 9.42 -16.40 1.86
C VAL A 236 9.45 -16.93 3.29
N GLY A 237 9.75 -18.19 3.49
CA GLY A 237 9.79 -18.72 4.84
C GLY A 237 10.52 -20.03 4.97
N VAL A 238 10.74 -20.38 6.21
CA VAL A 238 11.51 -21.55 6.62
C VAL A 238 10.81 -22.33 7.73
N TRP A 239 11.00 -23.63 7.73
CA TRP A 239 10.65 -24.46 8.85
C TRP A 239 11.75 -24.43 9.92
N TYR A 240 11.32 -24.22 11.16
CA TYR A 240 12.17 -24.22 12.33
C TYR A 240 11.72 -25.25 13.36
N TRP A 241 12.66 -26.03 13.85
CA TRP A 241 12.45 -27.03 14.91
C TRP A 241 13.20 -26.60 16.15
N PRO A 242 12.53 -26.01 17.16
CA PRO A 242 13.18 -25.56 18.37
C PRO A 242 13.69 -26.76 19.21
N PRO A 243 14.94 -26.75 19.67
CA PRO A 243 15.50 -27.81 20.46
C PRO A 243 14.93 -27.87 21.89
N HIS A 244 14.46 -26.76 22.39
CA HIS A 244 13.79 -26.66 23.71
C HIS A 244 12.63 -25.61 23.59
N ALA A 245 11.77 -25.61 24.61
CA ALA A 245 10.68 -24.63 24.67
C ALA A 245 11.21 -23.26 25.09
N GLY A 246 10.76 -22.21 24.45
CA GLY A 246 11.12 -20.84 24.81
C GLY A 246 10.71 -19.80 23.76
N PRO A 247 10.88 -18.52 24.06
CA PRO A 247 10.78 -17.48 23.06
C PRO A 247 11.83 -17.67 21.95
N VAL A 248 11.47 -17.38 20.73
CA VAL A 248 12.40 -17.42 19.59
C VAL A 248 12.89 -16.02 19.30
N ASP A 249 14.21 -15.89 19.27
CA ASP A 249 14.93 -14.70 18.84
C ASP A 249 15.23 -14.83 17.35
N ILE A 250 14.77 -13.87 16.56
CA ILE A 250 14.82 -13.91 15.10
C ILE A 250 15.55 -12.64 14.59
N TRP A 251 16.63 -12.86 13.87
CA TRP A 251 17.35 -11.80 13.16
C TRP A 251 17.22 -12.00 11.67
N ILE A 252 16.94 -10.93 10.96
CA ILE A 252 16.75 -10.94 9.51
C ILE A 252 17.70 -9.94 8.89
N LYS A 253 18.46 -10.42 7.92
CA LYS A 253 19.27 -9.57 7.04
C LYS A 253 18.54 -9.41 5.73
N ALA A 254 18.15 -8.19 5.41
CA ALA A 254 17.43 -7.87 4.18
C ALA A 254 18.15 -6.77 3.41
N ARG A 255 18.21 -6.93 2.09
CA ARG A 255 18.76 -5.94 1.16
C ARG A 255 17.64 -5.28 0.39
N CYS A 256 17.50 -3.98 0.51
CA CYS A 256 16.59 -3.19 -0.29
C CYS A 256 17.11 -3.08 -1.73
N VAL A 257 16.36 -3.57 -2.69
CA VAL A 257 16.63 -3.35 -4.11
C VAL A 257 16.02 -2.06 -4.59
N LYS A 258 14.76 -1.84 -4.20
CA LYS A 258 14.01 -0.60 -4.45
C LYS A 258 12.97 -0.39 -3.35
N GLY A 259 13.10 0.73 -2.64
CA GLY A 259 12.06 1.29 -1.77
C GLY A 259 11.70 2.66 -2.31
N ARG A 260 10.82 2.71 -3.31
CA ARG A 260 10.56 3.92 -4.11
C ARG A 260 9.07 4.15 -4.31
N TYR A 261 8.68 5.42 -4.30
CA TYR A 261 7.38 5.86 -4.77
C TYR A 261 7.51 6.99 -5.79
N SER A 262 6.47 7.14 -6.60
CA SER A 262 6.29 8.29 -7.49
C SER A 262 4.81 8.61 -7.52
N VAL A 263 4.45 9.86 -7.29
CA VAL A 263 3.06 10.33 -7.32
C VAL A 263 2.98 11.59 -8.15
N TRP A 264 2.08 11.57 -9.10
CA TRP A 264 1.67 12.75 -9.84
C TRP A 264 0.17 12.96 -9.61
N LEU A 265 -0.19 14.16 -9.17
CA LEU A 265 -1.56 14.59 -8.97
C LEU A 265 -1.77 15.88 -9.76
N ASP A 266 -2.81 15.91 -10.55
CA ASP A 266 -3.19 17.13 -11.31
C ASP A 266 -4.63 17.52 -10.96
N ASP A 267 -4.74 18.57 -10.16
CA ASP A 267 -6.00 19.18 -9.79
C ASP A 267 -6.34 20.30 -10.76
N GLU A 268 -7.32 20.06 -11.63
CA GLU A 268 -7.74 20.99 -12.66
C GLU A 268 -8.50 22.21 -12.10
N TRP A 269 -9.10 22.07 -10.92
CA TRP A 269 -10.01 23.08 -10.36
C TRP A 269 -9.38 23.98 -9.31
N GLY A 270 -8.25 23.60 -8.76
CA GLY A 270 -7.57 24.35 -7.70
C GLY A 270 -8.28 24.37 -6.36
N TRP A 271 -9.28 23.54 -6.15
CA TRP A 271 -9.99 23.36 -4.88
C TRP A 271 -10.24 21.92 -4.48
N SER A 272 -9.85 20.96 -5.31
CA SER A 272 -9.94 19.55 -4.97
C SER A 272 -8.84 19.19 -3.98
N ASP A 273 -9.18 18.41 -2.97
CA ASP A 273 -8.22 17.84 -2.02
C ASP A 273 -8.10 16.34 -2.30
N SER A 274 -6.90 15.91 -2.62
CA SER A 274 -6.60 14.49 -2.90
C SER A 274 -5.41 14.03 -2.10
N SER A 275 -5.39 12.78 -1.74
CA SER A 275 -4.27 12.20 -0.99
C SER A 275 -3.89 10.83 -1.53
N THR A 276 -2.61 10.55 -1.51
CA THR A 276 -2.05 9.23 -1.81
C THR A 276 -1.11 8.81 -0.69
N TRP A 277 -1.37 7.65 -0.13
CA TRP A 277 -0.59 7.03 0.93
C TRP A 277 0.10 5.80 0.39
N MET A 278 1.39 5.68 0.62
CA MET A 278 2.16 4.48 0.32
C MET A 278 2.99 4.10 1.54
N ARG A 279 2.95 2.84 1.89
CA ARG A 279 3.69 2.32 3.04
C ARG A 279 4.28 0.98 2.69
N GLY A 280 5.60 0.84 2.85
CA GLY A 280 6.35 -0.40 2.77
C GLY A 280 6.74 -0.89 4.15
N ASN A 281 6.49 -2.17 4.45
CA ASN A 281 6.82 -2.77 5.73
C ASN A 281 7.50 -4.12 5.51
N ILE A 282 8.57 -4.37 6.25
CA ILE A 282 9.05 -5.75 6.45
C ILE A 282 8.19 -6.40 7.53
N THR A 283 7.78 -7.63 7.28
CA THR A 283 6.93 -8.40 8.20
C THR A 283 7.58 -9.70 8.58
N VAL A 284 7.33 -10.13 9.81
CA VAL A 284 7.69 -11.44 10.32
C VAL A 284 6.47 -12.09 10.96
N ASN A 285 6.25 -13.35 10.66
CA ASN A 285 5.18 -14.14 11.24
C ASN A 285 5.70 -15.52 11.62
N VAL A 286 5.35 -15.97 12.79
CA VAL A 286 5.71 -17.29 13.29
C VAL A 286 4.44 -18.10 13.53
N SER A 287 4.25 -19.18 12.77
CA SER A 287 3.06 -20.03 12.84
C SER A 287 3.49 -21.49 13.13
N PRO A 288 2.76 -22.26 13.90
CA PRO A 288 1.45 -22.01 14.47
C PRO A 288 1.49 -21.24 15.79
N SER A 289 2.64 -20.69 16.21
CA SER A 289 2.68 -19.92 17.44
C SER A 289 1.66 -18.77 17.38
N ILE A 290 1.21 -18.35 18.55
CA ILE A 290 0.16 -17.34 18.74
C ILE A 290 0.68 -15.93 18.40
N VAL A 291 1.91 -15.82 17.90
CA VAL A 291 2.49 -14.53 17.57
C VAL A 291 1.73 -13.93 16.39
N ASP A 292 1.06 -12.84 16.65
CA ASP A 292 0.49 -11.99 15.62
C ASP A 292 1.59 -11.52 14.67
N GLU A 293 1.18 -11.24 13.45
CA GLU A 293 2.06 -10.70 12.44
C GLU A 293 2.67 -9.37 12.94
N ASP A 294 3.98 -9.37 13.18
CA ASP A 294 4.74 -8.18 13.53
C ASP A 294 5.33 -7.52 12.28
N ARG A 295 5.32 -6.19 12.26
CA ARG A 295 5.73 -5.36 11.12
C ARG A 295 6.67 -4.28 11.56
N ALA A 296 7.80 -4.13 10.87
CA ALA A 296 8.62 -2.94 10.95
C ALA A 296 8.36 -2.08 9.72
N GLU A 297 8.01 -0.82 9.94
CA GLU A 297 7.87 0.14 8.86
C GLU A 297 9.24 0.42 8.25
N SER A 298 9.44 -0.01 7.02
CA SER A 298 10.67 0.24 6.28
C SER A 298 10.67 1.62 5.62
N TRP A 299 9.51 2.07 5.15
CA TRP A 299 9.31 3.42 4.62
C TRP A 299 7.82 3.74 4.49
N TRP A 300 7.49 5.03 4.45
CA TRP A 300 6.18 5.51 4.08
C TRP A 300 6.26 6.83 3.34
N SER A 301 5.24 7.13 2.57
CA SER A 301 5.03 8.44 1.97
C SER A 301 3.58 8.85 2.05
N HIS A 302 3.37 10.13 2.22
CA HIS A 302 2.06 10.75 2.12
C HIS A 302 2.18 11.96 1.22
N THR A 303 1.46 11.93 0.12
CA THR A 303 1.36 13.05 -0.80
C THR A 303 -0.03 13.62 -0.70
N TRP A 304 -0.10 14.85 -0.27
CA TRP A 304 -1.32 15.63 -0.26
C TRP A 304 -1.39 16.47 -1.52
N GLY A 305 -2.42 16.27 -2.33
CA GLY A 305 -2.62 17.04 -3.56
C GLY A 305 -3.17 18.43 -3.24
N ASN A 306 -2.38 19.44 -3.54
CA ASN A 306 -2.86 20.81 -3.74
C ASN A 306 -2.74 21.12 -5.24
N PRO A 307 -3.53 22.03 -5.81
CA PRO A 307 -3.72 22.25 -7.27
C PRO A 307 -2.50 22.29 -8.17
N ASP A 308 -1.33 22.37 -7.64
CA ASP A 308 -0.09 22.44 -8.42
C ASP A 308 1.00 21.49 -7.89
N SER A 309 0.66 20.51 -7.05
CA SER A 309 1.67 19.63 -6.47
C SER A 309 1.95 18.42 -7.36
N THR A 310 3.00 18.52 -8.13
CA THR A 310 3.65 17.36 -8.75
C THR A 310 4.74 16.90 -7.81
N THR A 311 4.52 15.81 -7.08
CA THR A 311 5.57 15.24 -6.24
C THR A 311 6.23 14.11 -7.00
N TYR A 312 7.45 14.32 -7.46
CA TYR A 312 8.28 13.23 -7.95
C TYR A 312 8.84 12.49 -6.75
N GLY A 313 8.56 11.19 -6.69
CA GLY A 313 9.07 10.35 -5.62
C GLY A 313 10.57 10.13 -5.77
N SER A 314 11.19 9.87 -4.64
CA SER A 314 12.59 9.48 -4.55
C SER A 314 12.70 8.05 -4.05
N ASP A 315 13.88 7.47 -4.17
CA ASP A 315 14.25 6.30 -3.40
C ASP A 315 14.21 6.69 -1.91
N VAL A 316 13.28 6.12 -1.15
CA VAL A 316 13.14 6.40 0.29
C VAL A 316 14.20 5.65 1.06
N ILE A 317 14.59 4.48 0.54
CA ILE A 317 15.73 3.71 1.01
C ILE A 317 16.71 3.60 -0.17
N ALA A 318 17.96 3.93 0.08
CA ALA A 318 18.99 3.86 -0.96
C ALA A 318 19.07 2.42 -1.51
N PRO A 319 19.12 2.25 -2.83
CA PRO A 319 19.25 0.92 -3.44
C PRO A 319 20.49 0.19 -2.92
N ASN A 320 20.36 -1.12 -2.71
CA ASN A 320 21.37 -2.01 -2.16
C ASN A 320 21.75 -1.76 -0.68
N SER A 321 20.98 -0.94 0.04
CA SER A 321 21.12 -0.84 1.49
C SER A 321 20.79 -2.17 2.15
N VAL A 322 21.66 -2.62 3.04
CA VAL A 322 21.45 -3.79 3.88
C VAL A 322 20.92 -3.32 5.23
N LEU A 323 19.78 -3.84 5.62
CA LEU A 323 19.14 -3.53 6.89
C LEU A 323 18.97 -4.82 7.70
N TRP A 324 18.99 -4.66 9.02
CA TRP A 324 18.77 -5.73 9.96
C TRP A 324 17.45 -5.52 10.70
N PHE A 325 16.67 -6.60 10.84
CA PHE A 325 15.42 -6.60 11.58
C PHE A 325 15.50 -7.64 12.68
N HIS A 326 14.93 -7.33 13.83
CA HIS A 326 14.98 -8.17 15.02
C HIS A 326 13.60 -8.33 15.62
N LEU A 327 13.24 -9.56 15.97
CA LEU A 327 12.01 -9.93 16.67
C LEU A 327 12.31 -10.98 17.73
N VAL A 328 11.78 -10.79 18.92
CA VAL A 328 11.64 -11.85 19.92
C VAL A 328 10.17 -12.20 20.06
N THR A 329 9.81 -13.47 19.91
CA THR A 329 8.41 -13.91 20.06
C THR A 329 7.93 -13.69 21.50
N SER A 330 6.65 -13.27 21.66
CA SER A 330 6.07 -13.06 23.01
C SER A 330 5.81 -14.36 23.74
N ASP A 331 5.41 -15.36 22.98
CA ASP A 331 4.99 -16.63 23.52
C ASP A 331 6.08 -17.68 23.24
N PRO A 332 6.33 -18.56 24.20
CA PRO A 332 7.26 -19.64 24.00
C PRO A 332 6.73 -20.62 22.95
N ILE A 333 7.61 -21.04 22.05
CA ILE A 333 7.33 -22.13 21.13
C ILE A 333 7.63 -23.43 21.84
N PRO A 334 6.76 -24.46 21.76
CA PRO A 334 7.01 -25.75 22.38
C PRO A 334 8.25 -26.46 21.79
N ALA A 335 9.03 -27.11 22.62
CA ALA A 335 10.11 -27.99 22.17
C ALA A 335 9.60 -29.07 21.22
N GLY A 336 10.33 -29.34 20.15
CA GLY A 336 10.00 -30.40 19.22
C GLY A 336 8.71 -30.19 18.42
N ALA A 337 8.21 -28.95 18.34
CA ALA A 337 7.09 -28.58 17.47
C ALA A 337 7.61 -27.80 16.26
N TRP A 338 7.24 -28.21 15.07
CA TRP A 338 7.55 -27.49 13.86
C TRP A 338 6.84 -26.13 13.84
N SER A 339 7.61 -25.08 13.63
CA SER A 339 7.12 -23.73 13.43
C SER A 339 7.54 -23.21 12.07
N TYR A 340 6.65 -22.50 11.40
CA TYR A 340 6.96 -21.86 10.13
C TYR A 340 7.20 -20.37 10.34
N ILE A 341 8.42 -19.91 10.01
CA ILE A 341 8.82 -18.51 10.12
C ILE A 341 8.73 -17.88 8.73
N LYS A 342 7.79 -16.99 8.57
CA LYS A 342 7.48 -16.26 7.35
C LYS A 342 8.11 -14.87 7.44
N VAL A 343 8.88 -14.46 6.42
CA VAL A 343 9.51 -13.15 6.32
C VAL A 343 9.23 -12.54 4.96
N GLY A 344 8.84 -11.30 4.92
CA GLY A 344 8.55 -10.65 3.64
C GLY A 344 8.12 -9.20 3.76
N THR A 345 7.33 -8.73 2.80
CA THR A 345 6.78 -7.38 2.77
C THR A 345 5.28 -7.40 2.92
N TYR A 346 4.74 -6.40 3.62
CA TYR A 346 3.32 -6.07 3.60
C TYR A 346 3.19 -4.59 3.28
N ASP A 347 2.64 -4.32 2.13
CA ASP A 347 2.62 -2.99 1.57
C ASP A 347 1.20 -2.50 1.38
N ARG A 348 1.02 -1.19 1.49
CA ARG A 348 -0.26 -0.54 1.29
C ARG A 348 -0.10 0.67 0.36
N HIS A 349 -1.00 0.74 -0.61
CA HIS A 349 -1.17 1.89 -1.47
C HIS A 349 -2.65 2.31 -1.43
N THR A 350 -2.90 3.52 -0.97
CA THR A 350 -4.25 4.09 -0.89
C THR A 350 -4.26 5.45 -1.54
N SER A 351 -5.18 5.66 -2.45
CA SER A 351 -5.42 6.97 -3.08
C SER A 351 -6.88 7.37 -2.87
N VAL A 352 -7.09 8.61 -2.48
CA VAL A 352 -8.40 9.26 -2.41
C VAL A 352 -8.35 10.46 -3.33
N LEU A 353 -9.13 10.42 -4.38
CA LEU A 353 -9.11 11.41 -5.46
C LEU A 353 -10.46 12.10 -5.54
N ASN A 354 -10.44 13.39 -5.79
CA ASN A 354 -11.64 14.20 -5.98
C ASN A 354 -11.39 15.18 -7.10
N ASP A 355 -11.97 14.92 -8.28
CA ASP A 355 -11.75 15.69 -9.51
C ASP A 355 -10.25 15.91 -9.84
N VAL A 356 -9.44 14.87 -9.71
CA VAL A 356 -7.99 14.90 -9.89
C VAL A 356 -7.55 13.76 -10.78
N SER A 357 -6.64 14.05 -11.69
CA SER A 357 -5.90 13.01 -12.41
C SER A 357 -4.71 12.55 -11.58
N THR A 358 -4.43 11.27 -11.57
CA THR A 358 -3.29 10.69 -10.84
C THR A 358 -2.53 9.67 -11.66
N ASP A 359 -1.22 9.61 -11.39
CA ASP A 359 -0.34 8.51 -11.74
C ASP A 359 0.52 8.23 -10.51
N ALA A 360 0.24 7.14 -9.83
CA ALA A 360 0.86 6.79 -8.56
C ALA A 360 1.52 5.42 -8.65
N ILE A 361 2.82 5.38 -8.45
CA ILE A 361 3.63 4.17 -8.55
C ILE A 361 4.31 3.91 -7.20
N MET A 362 4.16 2.70 -6.71
CA MET A 362 4.89 2.18 -5.56
C MET A 362 5.75 0.99 -6.01
N ARG A 363 6.99 0.95 -5.53
CA ARG A 363 7.89 -0.19 -5.72
C ARG A 363 8.57 -0.49 -4.40
N ASP A 364 8.29 -1.65 -3.85
CA ASP A 364 8.95 -2.19 -2.67
C ASP A 364 9.51 -3.57 -3.03
N TRP A 365 10.84 -3.67 -3.09
CA TRP A 365 11.52 -4.88 -3.53
C TRP A 365 12.76 -5.12 -2.69
N TRP A 366 12.80 -6.31 -2.10
CA TRP A 366 13.84 -6.75 -1.19
C TRP A 366 14.36 -8.12 -1.54
N TYR A 367 15.59 -8.39 -1.12
CA TYR A 367 16.13 -9.72 -0.94
C TYR A 367 16.22 -10.02 0.54
N ILE A 368 15.58 -11.07 1.01
CA ILE A 368 15.85 -11.68 2.32
C ILE A 368 17.11 -12.52 2.15
N GLU A 369 18.21 -12.06 2.69
CA GLU A 369 19.52 -12.71 2.52
C GLU A 369 19.73 -13.80 3.54
N GLU A 370 19.33 -13.57 4.81
CA GLU A 370 19.58 -14.47 5.92
C GLU A 370 18.44 -14.37 6.95
N ILE A 371 18.07 -15.49 7.53
CA ILE A 371 17.18 -15.60 8.69
C ILE A 371 17.93 -16.39 9.75
N TRP A 372 18.14 -15.77 10.90
CA TRP A 372 18.82 -16.35 12.06
C TRP A 372 17.81 -16.56 13.17
N MET A 373 17.85 -17.72 13.81
CA MET A 373 16.90 -18.15 14.82
C MET A 373 17.60 -18.82 15.97
N ASP A 374 17.21 -18.44 17.19
CA ASP A 374 17.63 -19.09 18.42
C ASP A 374 16.45 -19.14 19.40
N VAL A 375 16.50 -20.05 20.36
CA VAL A 375 15.50 -20.20 21.42
C VAL A 375 16.18 -19.95 22.76
N HIS A 376 15.61 -19.05 23.57
CA HIS A 376 16.12 -18.67 24.88
C HIS A 376 15.33 -19.28 26.04
#